data_b15008c43164827c69c6a36ffb86aeaa
#
_entry.id   b15008c43164827c69c6a36ffb86aeaa
#
_cell.length_a   1.000
_cell.length_b   1.000
_cell.length_c   1.000
_cell.angle_alpha   90.00
_cell.angle_beta   90.00
_cell.angle_gamma   90.00
#
_symmetry.space_group_name_H-M   'P 1'
#
loop_
_entity.id
_entity.type
_entity.pdbx_description
1 polymer ?
#
loop_
_entity_poly.entity_id
_entity_poly.type
_entity_poly.pdbx_seq_one_letter_code
_entity_poly.pdbx_strand_id
1 'polypeptide(L)'
;SKNKDDYVFFENWDFNKNKGKISYGKIEDNKILKIYDALDFKHHLSYPFLWNENNYFYMIPESGEKKCIQIWRTKNFPKNWVLYKTLFKGESCVDTTIFDDKKGDRWLFTNKSNDKYNDHNSELYIYKTDRKFDKLIPHKLNPVITDSRFARNAGNIYYNKQGLIMRPSQMNTHN
;
A
#
# COMPACT_ATOMS: atom_id res chain seq x y z
N SER A 1 -0.63 11.23 29.14
CA SER A 1 -0.52 10.78 27.75
C SER A 1 0.05 11.92 26.94
N LYS A 2 1.22 11.77 26.33
CA LYS A 2 1.73 12.75 25.35
C LYS A 2 0.76 12.71 24.17
N ASN A 3 0.20 13.86 23.80
CA ASN A 3 -0.59 14.03 22.58
C ASN A 3 0.27 13.55 21.40
N LYS A 4 -0.03 12.37 20.87
CA LYS A 4 0.53 11.95 19.59
C LYS A 4 -0.25 12.72 18.54
N ASP A 5 0.43 13.53 17.75
CA ASP A 5 -0.17 14.17 16.58
C ASP A 5 -0.69 13.09 15.62
N ASP A 6 -1.93 13.23 15.18
CA ASP A 6 -2.53 12.38 14.17
C ASP A 6 -2.28 12.97 12.78
N TYR A 7 -1.84 12.11 11.87
CA TYR A 7 -1.59 12.48 10.48
C TYR A 7 -2.40 11.61 9.53
N VAL A 8 -2.91 12.21 8.48
CA VAL A 8 -3.48 11.52 7.34
C VAL A 8 -2.53 11.62 6.14
N PHE A 9 -2.33 10.49 5.45
CA PHE A 9 -1.64 10.41 4.17
C PHE A 9 -2.64 10.05 3.10
N PHE A 10 -2.56 10.70 1.96
CA PHE A 10 -3.55 10.54 0.89
C PHE A 10 -2.94 10.84 -0.48
N GLU A 11 -3.59 10.33 -1.51
CA GLU A 11 -3.35 10.75 -2.87
C GLU A 11 -3.84 12.19 -3.07
N ASN A 12 -2.95 13.04 -3.55
CA ASN A 12 -3.25 14.41 -3.91
C ASN A 12 -3.09 14.58 -5.42
N TRP A 13 -4.20 14.72 -6.12
CA TRP A 13 -4.22 14.82 -7.58
C TRP A 13 -3.85 16.21 -8.07
N ASP A 14 -2.82 16.28 -8.92
CA ASP A 14 -2.41 17.51 -9.61
C ASP A 14 -3.06 17.54 -11.01
N PHE A 15 -4.12 18.30 -11.15
CA PHE A 15 -4.86 18.41 -12.42
C PHE A 15 -4.03 18.98 -13.55
N ASN A 16 -3.03 19.85 -13.28
CA ASN A 16 -2.17 20.43 -14.31
C ASN A 16 -1.18 19.42 -14.86
N LYS A 17 -0.72 18.50 -14.02
CA LYS A 17 0.23 17.44 -14.40
C LYS A 17 -0.45 16.11 -14.71
N ASN A 18 -1.76 16.04 -14.53
CA ASN A 18 -2.57 14.83 -14.71
C ASN A 18 -1.99 13.60 -13.97
N LYS A 19 -1.59 13.78 -12.72
CA LYS A 19 -1.01 12.71 -11.89
C LYS A 19 -1.29 12.91 -10.41
N GLY A 20 -1.34 11.81 -9.66
CA GLY A 20 -1.35 11.80 -8.20
C GLY A 20 0.06 11.87 -7.61
N LYS A 21 0.17 12.46 -6.43
CA LYS A 21 1.33 12.43 -5.53
C LYS A 21 0.86 12.07 -4.13
N ILE A 22 1.76 11.63 -3.26
CA ILE A 22 1.42 11.39 -1.86
C ILE A 22 1.65 12.65 -1.06
N SER A 23 0.58 13.14 -0.44
CA SER A 23 0.61 14.25 0.50
C SER A 23 0.21 13.78 1.90
N TYR A 24 0.52 14.60 2.90
CA TYR A 24 0.08 14.39 4.28
C TYR A 24 -0.38 15.69 4.92
N GLY A 25 -1.23 15.57 5.93
CA GLY A 25 -1.65 16.68 6.76
C GLY A 25 -1.84 16.26 8.21
N LYS A 26 -1.62 17.20 9.14
CA LYS A 26 -1.93 17.01 10.55
C LYS A 26 -3.44 17.17 10.76
N ILE A 27 -4.02 16.27 11.55
CA ILE A 27 -5.43 16.33 11.92
C ILE A 27 -5.53 17.00 13.30
N GLU A 28 -6.29 18.08 13.38
CA GLU A 28 -6.71 18.73 14.63
C GLU A 28 -8.20 19.07 14.53
N ASP A 29 -8.95 18.75 15.55
CA ASP A 29 -10.42 19.01 15.62
C ASP A 29 -11.17 18.51 14.38
N ASN A 30 -10.83 17.31 13.90
CA ASN A 30 -11.38 16.68 12.70
C ASN A 30 -11.15 17.46 11.39
N LYS A 31 -10.13 18.32 11.36
CA LYS A 31 -9.75 19.07 10.16
C LYS A 31 -8.29 18.84 9.81
N ILE A 32 -7.99 18.86 8.53
CA ILE A 32 -6.60 18.87 8.03
C ILE A 32 -6.16 20.35 8.01
N LEU A 33 -5.15 20.68 8.83
CA LEU A 33 -4.71 22.06 8.98
C LEU A 33 -3.90 22.56 7.78
N LYS A 34 -2.87 21.82 7.42
CA LYS A 34 -1.94 22.17 6.35
C LYS A 34 -1.48 20.92 5.64
N ILE A 35 -1.42 21.00 4.32
CA ILE A 35 -1.04 19.89 3.45
C ILE A 35 0.42 20.08 3.01
N TYR A 36 1.18 19.01 3.08
CA TYR A 36 2.57 18.93 2.66
C TYR A 36 2.77 17.73 1.75
N ASP A 37 3.75 17.79 0.85
CA ASP A 37 4.11 16.66 0.02
C ASP A 37 5.01 15.68 0.79
N ALA A 38 4.65 14.40 0.77
CA ALA A 38 5.48 13.31 1.28
C ALA A 38 6.37 12.74 0.18
N LEU A 39 5.77 12.41 -0.97
CA LEU A 39 6.47 11.92 -2.17
C LEU A 39 5.82 12.56 -3.41
N ASP A 40 6.62 13.21 -4.24
CA ASP A 40 6.22 13.74 -5.56
C ASP A 40 7.26 13.36 -6.61
N PHE A 41 6.85 12.61 -7.63
CA PHE A 41 7.71 12.16 -8.72
C PHE A 41 7.09 12.51 -10.08
N LYS A 42 7.81 12.22 -11.17
CA LYS A 42 7.28 12.41 -12.52
C LYS A 42 6.13 11.45 -12.86
N HIS A 43 6.08 10.27 -12.24
CA HIS A 43 5.03 9.27 -12.40
C HIS A 43 3.94 9.41 -11.34
N HIS A 44 2.79 8.83 -11.62
CA HIS A 44 1.66 8.77 -10.70
C HIS A 44 1.97 7.99 -9.42
N LEU A 45 1.47 8.48 -8.27
CA LEU A 45 1.46 7.79 -7.00
C LEU A 45 0.06 7.85 -6.37
N SER A 46 -0.39 6.74 -5.82
CA SER A 46 -1.65 6.60 -5.10
C SER A 46 -1.54 5.63 -3.93
N TYR A 47 -2.64 5.33 -3.26
CA TYR A 47 -2.79 4.28 -2.24
C TYR A 47 -1.61 4.17 -1.26
N PRO A 48 -1.33 5.18 -0.42
CA PRO A 48 -0.23 5.14 0.53
C PRO A 48 -0.54 4.18 1.69
N PHE A 49 0.00 2.96 1.66
CA PHE A 49 -0.09 2.02 2.77
C PHE A 49 1.04 2.28 3.77
N LEU A 50 0.71 2.51 5.07
CA LEU A 50 1.68 2.85 6.10
C LEU A 50 1.68 1.86 7.26
N TRP A 51 2.87 1.62 7.83
CA TRP A 51 3.04 0.93 9.12
C TRP A 51 4.28 1.46 9.86
N ASN A 52 4.40 1.13 11.15
CA ASN A 52 5.58 1.46 11.94
C ASN A 52 6.23 0.18 12.49
N GLU A 53 7.55 0.14 12.49
CA GLU A 53 8.34 -0.96 13.03
C GLU A 53 9.77 -0.48 13.37
N ASN A 54 10.32 -0.91 14.52
CA ASN A 54 11.71 -0.66 14.90
C ASN A 54 12.15 0.81 14.79
N ASN A 55 11.33 1.73 15.30
CA ASN A 55 11.55 3.18 15.25
C ASN A 55 11.58 3.80 13.84
N TYR A 56 11.12 3.09 12.85
CA TYR A 56 10.86 3.60 11.50
C TYR A 56 9.36 3.60 11.20
N PHE A 57 8.95 4.59 10.43
CA PHE A 57 7.71 4.52 9.67
C PHE A 57 8.04 4.09 8.26
N TYR A 58 7.20 3.25 7.70
CA TYR A 58 7.30 2.72 6.35
C TYR A 58 6.08 3.11 5.55
N MET A 59 6.25 3.23 4.24
CA MET A 59 5.16 3.48 3.30
C MET A 59 5.38 2.69 2.02
N ILE A 60 4.33 2.09 1.51
CA ILE A 60 4.24 1.54 0.16
C ILE A 60 3.21 2.38 -0.58
N PRO A 61 3.60 3.34 -1.42
CA PRO A 61 2.68 3.96 -2.35
C PRO A 61 2.47 3.02 -3.54
N GLU A 62 1.30 3.07 -4.15
CA GLU A 62 1.12 2.50 -5.48
C GLU A 62 1.92 3.31 -6.50
N SER A 63 2.60 2.62 -7.40
CA SER A 63 3.37 3.19 -8.50
C SER A 63 3.39 2.24 -9.70
N GLY A 64 2.20 1.86 -10.20
CA GLY A 64 2.03 0.87 -11.27
C GLY A 64 2.87 1.17 -12.53
N GLU A 65 2.99 2.45 -12.91
CA GLU A 65 3.83 2.90 -14.03
C GLU A 65 5.31 2.53 -13.88
N LYS A 66 5.81 2.40 -12.65
CA LYS A 66 7.21 2.00 -12.37
C LYS A 66 7.46 0.52 -12.57
N LYS A 67 6.40 -0.28 -12.69
CA LYS A 67 6.47 -1.73 -12.78
C LYS A 67 7.35 -2.31 -11.68
N CYS A 68 7.08 -1.89 -10.45
CA CYS A 68 7.71 -2.43 -9.24
C CYS A 68 6.98 -1.93 -7.99
N ILE A 69 7.18 -2.61 -6.86
CA ILE A 69 6.76 -2.11 -5.56
C ILE A 69 7.95 -1.41 -4.91
N GLN A 70 7.77 -0.18 -4.48
CA GLN A 70 8.77 0.59 -3.74
C GLN A 70 8.35 0.75 -2.28
N ILE A 71 9.23 0.36 -1.37
CA ILE A 71 9.06 0.55 0.08
C ILE A 71 9.92 1.74 0.49
N TRP A 72 9.28 2.74 1.06
CA TRP A 72 9.91 3.95 1.59
C TRP A 72 9.92 3.90 3.11
N ARG A 73 10.89 4.54 3.75
CA ARG A 73 10.93 4.64 5.21
C ARG A 73 11.46 5.98 5.70
N THR A 74 11.10 6.33 6.93
CA THR A 74 11.63 7.50 7.62
C THR A 74 11.77 7.27 9.13
N LYS A 75 12.73 7.94 9.78
CA LYS A 75 12.80 8.13 11.24
C LYS A 75 12.17 9.45 11.68
N ASN A 76 12.02 10.39 10.75
CA ASN A 76 11.57 11.76 11.03
C ASN A 76 10.12 11.97 10.58
N PHE A 77 9.24 11.03 10.96
CA PHE A 77 7.82 11.07 10.60
C PHE A 77 7.18 12.44 10.95
N PRO A 78 6.41 13.01 10.05
CA PRO A 78 5.90 12.50 8.78
C PRO A 78 6.77 12.83 7.54
N LYS A 79 8.01 13.29 7.71
CA LYS A 79 8.89 13.86 6.67
C LYS A 79 10.06 12.95 6.33
N ASN A 80 10.87 13.38 5.32
CA ASN A 80 12.19 12.81 4.99
C ASN A 80 12.15 11.32 4.65
N TRP A 81 11.25 10.95 3.75
CA TRP A 81 11.12 9.59 3.24
C TRP A 81 12.30 9.23 2.34
N VAL A 82 12.93 8.07 2.59
CA VAL A 82 14.01 7.52 1.77
C VAL A 82 13.62 6.14 1.24
N LEU A 83 14.02 5.83 0.01
CA LEU A 83 13.78 4.51 -0.58
C LEU A 83 14.53 3.46 0.23
N TYR A 84 13.79 2.46 0.72
CA TYR A 84 14.36 1.35 1.50
C TYR A 84 14.55 0.09 0.65
N LYS A 85 13.52 -0.29 -0.14
CA LYS A 85 13.53 -1.53 -0.90
C LYS A 85 12.73 -1.39 -2.18
N THR A 86 13.13 -2.13 -3.21
CA THR A 86 12.36 -2.29 -4.45
C THR A 86 12.11 -3.77 -4.68
N LEU A 87 10.84 -4.16 -4.85
CA LEU A 87 10.38 -5.53 -5.06
C LEU A 87 9.71 -5.64 -6.44
N PHE A 88 9.59 -6.85 -6.98
CA PHE A 88 8.85 -7.16 -8.21
C PHE A 88 9.24 -6.29 -9.40
N LYS A 89 10.54 -6.11 -9.63
CA LYS A 89 11.04 -5.32 -10.76
C LYS A 89 10.58 -5.89 -12.10
N GLY A 90 9.95 -5.04 -12.91
CA GLY A 90 9.39 -5.40 -14.21
C GLY A 90 7.91 -5.83 -14.14
N GLU A 91 7.32 -5.94 -12.94
CA GLU A 91 5.95 -6.38 -12.75
C GLU A 91 5.04 -5.20 -12.37
N SER A 92 3.87 -5.10 -13.01
CA SER A 92 2.86 -4.10 -12.66
C SER A 92 2.08 -4.59 -11.45
N CYS A 93 2.31 -3.94 -10.30
CA CYS A 93 1.69 -4.26 -9.01
C CYS A 93 1.02 -3.02 -8.43
N VAL A 94 -0.22 -3.17 -7.93
CA VAL A 94 -1.00 -2.09 -7.34
C VAL A 94 -1.56 -2.48 -5.97
N ASP A 95 -2.00 -1.49 -5.20
CA ASP A 95 -2.70 -1.62 -3.91
C ASP A 95 -2.03 -2.60 -2.93
N THR A 96 -0.70 -2.52 -2.84
CA THR A 96 0.07 -3.46 -2.00
C THR A 96 -0.14 -3.18 -0.52
N THR A 97 -0.47 -4.23 0.24
CA THR A 97 -0.76 -4.20 1.67
C THR A 97 0.06 -5.25 2.41
N ILE A 98 0.53 -4.94 3.61
CA ILE A 98 1.24 -5.87 4.49
C ILE A 98 0.30 -6.28 5.63
N PHE A 99 0.38 -7.55 6.03
CA PHE A 99 -0.33 -8.09 7.16
C PHE A 99 0.57 -9.02 7.96
N ASP A 100 0.66 -8.79 9.26
CA ASP A 100 1.35 -9.66 10.20
C ASP A 100 0.31 -10.52 10.93
N ASP A 101 0.41 -11.83 10.80
CA ASP A 101 -0.52 -12.74 11.45
C ASP A 101 -0.15 -13.00 12.93
N LYS A 102 -1.05 -13.66 13.67
CA LYS A 102 -0.84 -14.00 15.09
C LYS A 102 0.30 -14.98 15.33
N LYS A 103 0.79 -15.66 14.29
CA LYS A 103 1.95 -16.57 14.37
C LYS A 103 3.27 -15.83 14.18
N GLY A 104 3.21 -14.51 13.86
CA GLY A 104 4.36 -13.67 13.58
C GLY A 104 4.83 -13.72 12.13
N ASP A 105 4.12 -14.41 11.25
CA ASP A 105 4.41 -14.44 9.82
C ASP A 105 3.94 -13.16 9.16
N ARG A 106 4.76 -12.61 8.25
CA ARG A 106 4.42 -11.44 7.44
C ARG A 106 3.97 -11.86 6.06
N TRP A 107 2.86 -11.27 5.63
CA TRP A 107 2.25 -11.51 4.34
C TRP A 107 2.14 -10.22 3.55
N LEU A 108 2.48 -10.28 2.27
CA LEU A 108 2.32 -9.20 1.30
C LEU A 108 1.19 -9.57 0.35
N PHE A 109 0.20 -8.70 0.24
CA PHE A 109 -0.94 -8.81 -0.66
C PHE A 109 -0.80 -7.77 -1.75
N THR A 110 -0.95 -8.14 -3.01
CA THR A 110 -0.84 -7.21 -4.12
C THR A 110 -1.71 -7.65 -5.29
N ASN A 111 -2.24 -6.70 -6.02
CA ASN A 111 -2.94 -6.96 -7.28
C ASN A 111 -1.94 -6.82 -8.43
N LYS A 112 -1.91 -7.80 -9.31
CA LYS A 112 -0.98 -7.83 -10.44
C LYS A 112 -1.74 -7.94 -11.74
N SER A 113 -1.22 -7.28 -12.77
CA SER A 113 -1.64 -7.52 -14.13
C SER A 113 -0.53 -8.25 -14.88
N ASN A 114 -0.89 -9.38 -15.45
CA ASN A 114 -0.01 -10.17 -16.32
C ASN A 114 -0.49 -10.14 -17.77
N ASP A 115 -1.55 -9.40 -18.06
CA ASP A 115 -2.16 -9.32 -19.37
C ASP A 115 -1.81 -8.04 -20.14
N LYS A 116 -2.11 -8.04 -21.42
CA LYS A 116 -1.90 -6.89 -22.32
C LYS A 116 -2.84 -5.70 -22.03
N TYR A 117 -3.91 -5.92 -21.27
CA TYR A 117 -4.90 -4.91 -20.93
C TYR A 117 -4.58 -4.18 -19.63
N ASN A 118 -3.53 -4.64 -18.91
CA ASN A 118 -3.10 -4.06 -17.63
C ASN A 118 -4.23 -4.08 -16.58
N ASP A 119 -5.02 -5.16 -16.56
CA ASP A 119 -6.11 -5.34 -15.59
C ASP A 119 -5.53 -5.69 -14.20
N HIS A 120 -5.73 -4.82 -13.23
CA HIS A 120 -5.35 -5.02 -11.83
C HIS A 120 -6.54 -5.34 -10.92
N ASN A 121 -7.74 -5.48 -11.48
CA ASN A 121 -8.95 -5.66 -10.69
C ASN A 121 -9.27 -7.12 -10.41
N SER A 122 -8.83 -8.02 -11.30
CA SER A 122 -9.32 -9.40 -11.34
C SER A 122 -8.51 -10.39 -10.51
N GLU A 123 -7.23 -10.12 -10.21
CA GLU A 123 -6.35 -11.09 -9.58
C GLU A 123 -5.69 -10.57 -8.30
N LEU A 124 -5.73 -11.38 -7.23
CA LEU A 124 -5.03 -11.13 -5.98
C LEU A 124 -3.92 -12.15 -5.78
N TYR A 125 -2.73 -11.65 -5.49
CA TYR A 125 -1.54 -12.44 -5.17
C TYR A 125 -1.11 -12.23 -3.72
N ILE A 126 -0.66 -13.32 -3.07
CA ILE A 126 -0.18 -13.31 -1.69
C ILE A 126 1.24 -13.89 -1.67
N TYR A 127 2.12 -13.27 -0.90
CA TYR A 127 3.48 -13.73 -0.68
C TYR A 127 3.80 -13.72 0.81
N LYS A 128 4.43 -14.79 1.32
CA LYS A 128 5.05 -14.77 2.63
C LYS A 128 6.41 -14.08 2.51
N THR A 129 6.74 -13.19 3.46
CA THR A 129 8.01 -12.46 3.45
C THR A 129 8.63 -12.38 4.84
N ASP A 130 9.94 -12.17 4.90
CA ASP A 130 10.60 -11.77 6.14
C ASP A 130 10.43 -10.26 6.42
N ARG A 131 10.84 -9.82 7.61
CA ARG A 131 10.72 -8.40 8.04
C ARG A 131 11.55 -7.44 7.19
N LYS A 132 12.58 -7.92 6.47
CA LYS A 132 13.44 -7.13 5.62
C LYS A 132 13.05 -7.17 4.15
N PHE A 133 12.04 -7.96 3.80
CA PHE A 133 11.62 -8.21 2.42
C PHE A 133 12.74 -8.79 1.53
N ASP A 134 13.65 -9.59 2.11
CA ASP A 134 14.71 -10.27 1.39
C ASP A 134 14.21 -11.58 0.75
N LYS A 135 13.15 -12.15 1.30
CA LYS A 135 12.53 -13.39 0.82
C LYS A 135 11.07 -13.15 0.48
N LEU A 136 10.66 -13.49 -0.72
CA LEU A 136 9.28 -13.45 -1.18
C LEU A 136 8.88 -14.85 -1.64
N ILE A 137 8.09 -15.55 -0.85
CA ILE A 137 7.63 -16.91 -1.12
C ILE A 137 6.17 -16.81 -1.58
N PRO A 138 5.87 -17.15 -2.84
CA PRO A 138 4.51 -17.08 -3.36
C PRO A 138 3.62 -18.09 -2.63
N HIS A 139 2.37 -17.69 -2.39
CA HIS A 139 1.35 -18.61 -1.91
C HIS A 139 1.07 -19.68 -2.99
N LYS A 140 0.86 -20.93 -2.55
CA LYS A 140 0.71 -22.09 -3.47
C LYS A 140 -0.45 -21.97 -4.45
N LEU A 141 -1.47 -21.20 -4.07
CA LEU A 141 -2.71 -20.99 -4.84
C LEU A 141 -2.74 -19.65 -5.57
N ASN A 142 -1.60 -18.96 -5.75
CA ASN A 142 -1.60 -17.70 -6.49
C ASN A 142 -2.00 -17.87 -7.96
N PRO A 143 -2.90 -17.00 -8.50
CA PRO A 143 -3.66 -15.98 -7.77
C PRO A 143 -4.71 -16.59 -6.84
N VAL A 144 -4.81 -16.09 -5.59
CA VAL A 144 -5.71 -16.63 -4.57
C VAL A 144 -7.18 -16.22 -4.77
N ILE A 145 -7.40 -15.15 -5.51
CA ILE A 145 -8.72 -14.68 -5.96
C ILE A 145 -8.60 -14.30 -7.44
N THR A 146 -9.56 -14.75 -8.25
CA THR A 146 -9.68 -14.44 -9.68
C THR A 146 -11.07 -13.87 -9.99
N ASP A 147 -11.49 -12.86 -9.22
CA ASP A 147 -12.81 -12.26 -9.32
C ASP A 147 -12.72 -10.76 -9.02
N SER A 148 -13.04 -9.92 -10.00
CA SER A 148 -12.97 -8.46 -9.92
C SER A 148 -13.85 -7.84 -8.82
N ARG A 149 -14.85 -8.60 -8.33
CA ARG A 149 -15.69 -8.15 -7.21
C ARG A 149 -14.96 -8.20 -5.87
N PHE A 150 -13.90 -9.00 -5.76
CA PHE A 150 -13.24 -9.29 -4.46
C PHE A 150 -11.72 -9.23 -4.49
N ALA A 151 -11.09 -9.21 -5.66
CA ALA A 151 -9.64 -9.32 -5.75
C ALA A 151 -8.92 -8.06 -5.27
N ARG A 152 -9.35 -6.88 -5.68
CA ARG A 152 -8.62 -5.63 -5.47
C ARG A 152 -8.61 -5.20 -4.01
N ASN A 153 -7.43 -4.92 -3.45
CA ASN A 153 -7.30 -4.46 -2.07
C ASN A 153 -7.91 -3.06 -1.87
N ALA A 154 -8.44 -2.80 -0.66
CA ALA A 154 -9.09 -1.53 -0.32
C ALA A 154 -8.69 -0.98 1.07
N GLY A 155 -7.59 -1.43 1.64
CA GLY A 155 -7.12 -0.94 2.92
C GLY A 155 -6.45 -1.99 3.80
N ASN A 156 -6.31 -1.67 5.09
CA ASN A 156 -5.65 -2.53 6.06
C ASN A 156 -6.39 -3.85 6.28
N ILE A 157 -5.63 -4.94 6.32
CA ILE A 157 -6.11 -6.24 6.76
C ILE A 157 -6.04 -6.27 8.29
N TYR A 158 -7.07 -6.77 8.95
CA TYR A 158 -7.17 -6.76 10.41
C TYR A 158 -7.92 -7.97 10.96
N TYR A 159 -7.80 -8.21 12.27
CA TYR A 159 -8.64 -9.16 12.97
C TYR A 159 -9.90 -8.46 13.50
N ASN A 160 -11.07 -9.03 13.23
CA ASN A 160 -12.32 -8.56 13.83
C ASN A 160 -12.43 -9.01 15.30
N LYS A 161 -13.52 -8.62 15.97
CA LYS A 161 -13.77 -8.98 17.39
C LYS A 161 -13.87 -10.49 17.64
N GLN A 162 -14.23 -11.27 16.62
CA GLN A 162 -14.30 -12.73 16.66
C GLN A 162 -12.95 -13.40 16.35
N GLY A 163 -11.91 -12.64 16.07
CA GLY A 163 -10.58 -13.14 15.69
C GLY A 163 -10.46 -13.63 14.26
N LEU A 164 -11.42 -13.32 13.39
CA LEU A 164 -11.36 -13.61 11.96
C LEU A 164 -10.54 -12.56 11.24
N ILE A 165 -9.77 -12.98 10.24
CA ILE A 165 -9.04 -12.06 9.35
C ILE A 165 -10.02 -11.42 8.38
N MET A 166 -10.05 -10.10 8.37
CA MET A 166 -10.87 -9.29 7.47
C MET A 166 -9.98 -8.54 6.49
N ARG A 167 -10.25 -8.70 5.20
CA ARG A 167 -9.58 -7.96 4.13
C ARG A 167 -10.60 -7.10 3.39
N PRO A 168 -10.53 -5.77 3.48
CA PRO A 168 -11.33 -4.89 2.65
C PRO A 168 -10.98 -5.09 1.17
N SER A 169 -11.98 -5.05 0.31
CA SER A 169 -11.81 -5.14 -1.13
C SER A 169 -12.67 -4.12 -1.88
N GLN A 170 -12.19 -3.69 -3.02
CA GLN A 170 -12.96 -2.88 -3.96
C GLN A 170 -13.78 -3.83 -4.85
N MET A 171 -15.04 -3.47 -5.10
CA MET A 171 -15.87 -4.14 -6.09
C MET A 171 -15.72 -3.41 -7.43
N ASN A 172 -15.14 -4.06 -8.41
CA ASN A 172 -15.00 -3.55 -9.77
C ASN A 172 -15.85 -4.40 -10.70
N THR A 173 -17.12 -4.01 -10.85
CA THR A 173 -18.01 -4.61 -11.84
C THR A 173 -18.13 -3.65 -13.02
N HIS A 174 -17.88 -4.14 -14.21
CA HIS A 174 -18.29 -3.42 -15.42
C HIS A 174 -19.82 -3.52 -15.48
N ASN A 175 -20.50 -2.39 -15.37
CA ASN A 175 -21.91 -2.26 -15.73
C ASN A 175 -22.04 -2.22 -17.25
#